data_f0c680af657ddf3f3cfc02a69bfb1df7
#
_entry.id   f0c680af657ddf3f3cfc02a69bfb1df7
#
_cell.length_a   1.000
_cell.length_b   1.000
_cell.length_c   1.000
_cell.angle_alpha   90.00
_cell.angle_beta   90.00
_cell.angle_gamma   90.00
#
_symmetry.space_group_name_H-M   'P 1'
#
loop_
_entity.id
_entity.type
_entity.pdbx_description
1 polymer ?
#
loop_
_entity_poly.entity_id
_entity_poly.type
_entity_poly.pdbx_seq_one_letter_code
_entity_poly.pdbx_strand_id
1 'polypeptide(L)'
;MSKAEIARFLMQGTFTGKLATVKKDGSSHVVPIWFVLDNRNSSSSSSSRGGGKIGRDIILTTSDTSVKAQNIQRDNRVSICIDDQTPPFSFVTIFGTAKIQPYKQKEVLRWATKIAQRYMGKDNAEEYGKRNSEEGLVLVRIKPRRILAEKDIASWD
;
A
#
# COMPACT_ATOMS: atom_id res chain seq x y z
N MET A 1 7.61 -14.91 8.68
CA MET A 1 7.02 -15.05 7.32
C MET A 1 8.12 -14.98 6.27
N SER A 2 8.08 -15.90 5.28
CA SER A 2 8.90 -15.80 4.07
C SER A 2 8.40 -14.67 3.15
N LYS A 3 9.19 -14.29 2.14
CA LYS A 3 8.75 -13.27 1.15
C LYS A 3 7.44 -13.64 0.45
N ALA A 4 7.27 -14.92 0.13
CA ALA A 4 6.05 -15.43 -0.51
C ALA A 4 4.85 -15.39 0.44
N GLU A 5 5.06 -15.71 1.71
CA GLU A 5 4.02 -15.60 2.76
C GLU A 5 3.59 -14.14 2.94
N ILE A 6 4.56 -13.21 3.01
CA ILE A 6 4.28 -11.77 3.13
C ILE A 6 3.43 -11.29 1.95
N ALA A 7 3.82 -11.61 0.72
CA ALA A 7 3.08 -11.19 -0.47
C ALA A 7 1.64 -11.74 -0.49
N ARG A 8 1.44 -13.00 -0.09
CA ARG A 8 0.11 -13.60 0.03
C ARG A 8 -0.71 -12.93 1.12
N PHE A 9 -0.10 -12.70 2.29
CA PHE A 9 -0.78 -12.04 3.41
C PHE A 9 -1.25 -10.64 3.03
N LEU A 10 -0.39 -9.82 2.41
CA LEU A 10 -0.71 -8.45 2.00
C LEU A 10 -1.90 -8.39 1.05
N MET A 11 -2.08 -9.40 0.20
CA MET A 11 -3.17 -9.46 -0.77
C MET A 11 -4.34 -10.32 -0.33
N GLN A 12 -4.32 -10.81 0.92
CA GLN A 12 -5.40 -11.64 1.47
C GLN A 12 -6.67 -10.82 1.69
N GLY A 13 -7.78 -11.28 1.12
CA GLY A 13 -9.09 -10.66 1.30
C GLY A 13 -9.07 -9.15 1.08
N THR A 14 -9.73 -8.44 1.95
CA THR A 14 -9.91 -6.99 1.91
C THR A 14 -9.18 -6.27 3.06
N PHE A 15 -8.06 -6.79 3.51
CA PHE A 15 -7.28 -6.12 4.55
C PHE A 15 -6.90 -4.71 4.11
N THR A 16 -7.19 -3.74 4.95
CA THR A 16 -6.79 -2.35 4.73
C THR A 16 -5.38 -2.12 5.25
N GLY A 17 -4.66 -1.20 4.62
CA GLY A 17 -3.39 -0.71 5.16
C GLY A 17 -3.63 0.51 6.03
N LYS A 18 -3.03 0.56 7.21
CA LYS A 18 -3.01 1.75 8.06
C LYS A 18 -1.75 2.52 7.71
N LEU A 19 -1.94 3.58 6.92
CA LEU A 19 -0.85 4.38 6.35
C LEU A 19 -0.53 5.54 7.28
N ALA A 20 0.72 5.60 7.73
CA ALA A 20 1.29 6.70 8.49
C ALA A 20 2.13 7.60 7.60
N THR A 21 1.86 8.90 7.66
CA THR A 21 2.62 9.95 6.99
C THR A 21 3.05 11.01 7.99
N VAL A 22 4.05 11.83 7.64
CA VAL A 22 4.64 12.84 8.54
C VAL A 22 4.00 14.20 8.29
N LYS A 23 3.37 14.75 9.33
CA LYS A 23 2.78 16.11 9.30
C LYS A 23 3.88 17.17 9.31
N LYS A 24 3.48 18.40 9.00
CA LYS A 24 4.41 19.55 8.97
C LYS A 24 5.16 19.77 10.29
N ASP A 25 4.52 19.50 11.42
CA ASP A 25 5.11 19.63 12.75
C ASP A 25 5.92 18.40 13.20
N GLY A 26 6.06 17.40 12.32
CA GLY A 26 6.76 16.15 12.61
C GLY A 26 5.92 15.08 13.28
N SER A 27 4.69 15.38 13.69
CA SER A 27 3.78 14.37 14.23
C SER A 27 3.26 13.44 13.13
N SER A 28 2.73 12.29 13.53
CA SER A 28 2.21 11.29 12.61
C SER A 28 0.72 11.49 12.29
N HIS A 29 0.34 11.19 11.05
CA HIS A 29 -1.04 11.10 10.60
C HIS A 29 -1.28 9.68 10.11
N VAL A 30 -2.30 9.00 10.63
CA VAL A 30 -2.60 7.58 10.31
C VAL A 30 -4.03 7.47 9.81
N VAL A 31 -4.20 6.85 8.64
CA VAL A 31 -5.52 6.57 8.06
C VAL A 31 -5.55 5.19 7.41
N PRO A 32 -6.70 4.50 7.39
CA PRO A 32 -6.85 3.29 6.59
C PRO A 32 -6.87 3.63 5.09
N ILE A 33 -6.29 2.77 4.30
CA ILE A 33 -6.28 2.89 2.84
C ILE A 33 -6.59 1.55 2.18
N TRP A 34 -7.11 1.63 0.97
CA TRP A 34 -7.18 0.50 0.04
C TRP A 34 -5.92 0.48 -0.82
N PHE A 35 -5.39 -0.69 -1.08
CA PHE A 35 -4.17 -0.85 -1.85
C PHE A 35 -4.12 -2.18 -2.61
N VAL A 36 -3.25 -2.23 -3.59
CA VAL A 36 -2.80 -3.46 -4.26
C VAL A 36 -1.28 -3.45 -4.38
N LEU A 37 -0.70 -4.61 -4.66
CA LEU A 37 0.71 -4.73 -4.99
C LEU A 37 0.92 -4.64 -6.50
N ASP A 38 1.99 -3.96 -6.92
CA ASP A 38 2.44 -3.99 -8.31
C ASP A 38 3.30 -5.24 -8.53
N ASN A 39 2.80 -6.15 -9.36
CA ASN A 39 3.49 -7.41 -9.65
C ASN A 39 4.62 -7.27 -10.67
N ARG A 40 4.77 -6.11 -11.32
CA ARG A 40 5.72 -5.92 -12.43
C ARG A 40 7.16 -5.69 -11.99
N ASN A 41 7.40 -5.32 -10.74
CA ASN A 41 8.73 -4.95 -10.24
C ASN A 41 9.52 -6.11 -9.64
N SER A 42 9.13 -7.35 -9.91
CA SER A 42 9.86 -8.54 -9.42
C SER A 42 11.19 -8.80 -10.14
N SER A 43 11.53 -8.05 -11.19
CA SER A 43 12.66 -8.35 -12.09
C SER A 43 13.81 -7.36 -12.04
N SER A 44 13.79 -6.28 -11.27
CA SER A 44 14.98 -5.45 -11.11
C SER A 44 15.85 -5.96 -9.97
N SER A 45 16.69 -6.92 -10.30
CA SER A 45 17.82 -7.35 -9.48
C SER A 45 18.84 -6.24 -9.42
N SER A 46 18.82 -5.39 -8.41
CA SER A 46 20.04 -4.72 -7.98
C SER A 46 20.42 -5.33 -6.63
N SER A 47 21.56 -5.99 -6.64
CA SER A 47 22.23 -6.53 -5.48
C SER A 47 22.50 -5.41 -4.47
N SER A 48 21.74 -5.36 -3.40
CA SER A 48 22.17 -4.70 -2.18
C SER A 48 21.92 -5.64 -1.02
N ARG A 49 22.99 -6.00 -0.36
CA ARG A 49 23.03 -6.81 0.84
C ARG A 49 22.20 -6.14 1.93
N GLY A 50 21.25 -6.88 2.49
CA GLY A 50 20.57 -6.52 3.75
C GLY A 50 19.15 -5.99 3.59
N GLY A 51 18.17 -6.74 4.10
CA GLY A 51 16.79 -6.33 4.28
C GLY A 51 15.83 -6.90 3.23
N GLY A 52 14.93 -7.74 3.67
CA GLY A 52 13.98 -8.46 2.80
C GLY A 52 13.06 -7.57 1.98
N LYS A 53 13.47 -7.21 0.79
CA LYS A 53 12.56 -6.58 -0.18
C LYS A 53 11.54 -7.61 -0.62
N ILE A 54 10.24 -7.32 -0.47
CA ILE A 54 9.19 -8.11 -1.12
C ILE A 54 9.24 -7.94 -2.66
N GLY A 55 10.07 -7.03 -3.14
CA GLY A 55 10.26 -6.78 -4.58
C GLY A 55 9.05 -6.17 -5.29
N ARG A 56 8.03 -5.74 -4.54
CA ARG A 56 6.79 -5.20 -5.08
C ARG A 56 6.43 -3.90 -4.41
N ASP A 57 6.04 -2.92 -5.20
CA ASP A 57 5.56 -1.64 -4.70
C ASP A 57 4.08 -1.74 -4.28
N ILE A 58 3.70 -0.92 -3.32
CA ILE A 58 2.31 -0.77 -2.89
C ILE A 58 1.70 0.40 -3.64
N ILE A 59 0.53 0.19 -4.22
CA ILE A 59 -0.19 1.19 -5.00
C ILE A 59 -1.49 1.55 -4.32
N LEU A 60 -1.72 2.84 -4.16
CA LEU A 60 -3.01 3.39 -3.73
C LEU A 60 -3.37 4.62 -4.55
N THR A 61 -4.62 5.02 -4.49
CA THR A 61 -5.12 6.28 -5.06
C THR A 61 -5.64 7.17 -3.95
N THR A 62 -5.48 8.46 -4.11
CA THR A 62 -6.01 9.46 -3.18
C THR A 62 -6.21 10.80 -3.89
N SER A 63 -6.96 11.71 -3.27
CA SER A 63 -7.01 13.10 -3.73
C SER A 63 -5.64 13.77 -3.57
N ASP A 64 -5.24 14.58 -4.53
CA ASP A 64 -4.02 15.38 -4.49
C ASP A 64 -4.05 16.44 -3.38
N THR A 65 -5.25 16.81 -2.90
CA THR A 65 -5.46 17.74 -1.79
C THR A 65 -5.61 17.04 -0.44
N SER A 66 -5.56 15.71 -0.39
CA SER A 66 -5.64 14.97 0.87
C SER A 66 -4.47 15.27 1.80
N VAL A 67 -4.69 15.14 3.10
CA VAL A 67 -3.63 15.35 4.10
C VAL A 67 -2.43 14.42 3.85
N LYS A 68 -2.70 13.14 3.55
CA LYS A 68 -1.61 12.19 3.24
C LYS A 68 -0.84 12.57 1.98
N ALA A 69 -1.50 13.06 0.92
CA ALA A 69 -0.81 13.51 -0.28
C ALA A 69 0.08 14.73 0.00
N GLN A 70 -0.43 15.72 0.71
CA GLN A 70 0.35 16.89 1.12
C GLN A 70 1.54 16.52 2.01
N ASN A 71 1.33 15.61 2.96
CA ASN A 71 2.41 15.11 3.82
C ASN A 71 3.51 14.41 3.01
N ILE A 72 3.13 13.54 2.07
CA ILE A 72 4.07 12.79 1.22
C ILE A 72 4.88 13.74 0.32
N GLN A 73 4.27 14.79 -0.20
CA GLN A 73 4.98 15.80 -1.01
C GLN A 73 6.06 16.52 -0.21
N ARG A 74 5.83 16.77 1.06
CA ARG A 74 6.77 17.46 1.95
C ARG A 74 7.82 16.52 2.54
N ASP A 75 7.39 15.32 2.95
CA ASP A 75 8.23 14.28 3.55
C ASP A 75 7.75 12.91 3.03
N ASN A 76 8.57 12.28 2.23
CA ASN A 76 8.20 11.04 1.54
C ASN A 76 8.31 9.77 2.40
N ARG A 77 8.73 9.88 3.65
CA ARG A 77 8.82 8.73 4.56
C ARG A 77 7.43 8.30 5.00
N VAL A 78 7.16 7.01 4.86
CA VAL A 78 5.87 6.42 5.24
C VAL A 78 6.07 5.10 5.95
N SER A 79 5.06 4.73 6.74
CA SER A 79 4.90 3.38 7.26
C SER A 79 3.48 2.91 6.97
N ILE A 80 3.33 1.63 6.68
CA ILE A 80 2.01 1.03 6.46
C ILE A 80 1.93 -0.29 7.21
N CYS A 81 0.90 -0.45 8.03
CA CYS A 81 0.62 -1.68 8.76
C CYS A 81 -0.63 -2.35 8.21
N ILE A 82 -0.51 -3.61 7.88
CA ILE A 82 -1.61 -4.48 7.48
C ILE A 82 -1.73 -5.59 8.51
N ASP A 83 -2.90 -5.76 9.10
CA ASP A 83 -3.12 -6.71 10.17
C ASP A 83 -4.34 -7.59 9.92
N ASP A 84 -4.24 -8.85 10.36
CA ASP A 84 -5.38 -9.75 10.48
C ASP A 84 -5.91 -9.65 11.91
N GLN A 85 -7.17 -9.21 12.03
CA GLN A 85 -7.83 -9.05 13.32
C GLN A 85 -8.50 -10.33 13.83
N THR A 86 -8.24 -11.44 13.13
CA THR A 86 -8.73 -12.76 13.51
C THR A 86 -7.64 -13.54 14.26
N PRO A 87 -7.91 -14.15 15.44
CA PRO A 87 -6.95 -15.01 16.09
C PRO A 87 -6.45 -16.13 15.16
N PRO A 88 -5.17 -16.50 15.20
CA PRO A 88 -4.14 -16.11 16.17
C PRO A 88 -3.40 -14.80 15.88
N PHE A 89 -3.93 -13.91 15.08
CA PHE A 89 -3.42 -12.60 14.69
C PHE A 89 -2.07 -12.65 13.98
N SER A 90 -1.97 -11.83 12.95
CA SER A 90 -0.74 -11.68 12.15
C SER A 90 -0.68 -10.25 11.64
N PHE A 91 0.51 -9.73 11.41
CA PHE A 91 0.64 -8.42 10.78
C PHE A 91 1.90 -8.30 9.94
N VAL A 92 1.87 -7.35 9.04
CA VAL A 92 3.03 -6.88 8.27
C VAL A 92 3.09 -5.37 8.35
N THR A 93 4.21 -4.83 8.83
CA THR A 93 4.50 -3.41 8.77
C THR A 93 5.62 -3.16 7.77
N ILE A 94 5.39 -2.23 6.86
CA ILE A 94 6.34 -1.85 5.82
C ILE A 94 6.76 -0.41 6.08
N PHE A 95 8.06 -0.19 6.21
CA PHE A 95 8.68 1.12 6.25
C PHE A 95 9.23 1.43 4.86
N GLY A 96 8.88 2.56 4.31
CA GLY A 96 9.27 2.86 2.94
C GLY A 96 9.23 4.34 2.59
N THR A 97 9.36 4.59 1.31
CA THR A 97 9.24 5.92 0.72
C THR A 97 8.09 5.94 -0.28
N ALA A 98 7.31 7.00 -0.25
CA ALA A 98 6.17 7.18 -1.15
C ALA A 98 6.49 8.22 -2.22
N LYS A 99 5.96 7.99 -3.41
CA LYS A 99 6.02 8.94 -4.53
C LYS A 99 4.63 9.13 -5.10
N ILE A 100 4.22 10.39 -5.23
CA ILE A 100 3.03 10.76 -6.00
C ILE A 100 3.44 10.80 -7.47
N GLN A 101 2.79 9.99 -8.29
CA GLN A 101 3.08 9.94 -9.72
C GLN A 101 2.36 11.07 -10.46
N PRO A 102 2.95 11.61 -11.54
CA PRO A 102 2.25 12.56 -12.41
C PRO A 102 0.94 11.96 -12.91
N TYR A 103 -0.12 12.79 -12.94
CA TYR A 103 -1.44 12.34 -13.38
C TYR A 103 -1.41 11.86 -14.83
N LYS A 104 -1.81 10.62 -15.04
CA LYS A 104 -2.08 10.01 -16.34
C LYS A 104 -3.39 9.24 -16.20
N GLN A 105 -4.43 9.74 -16.79
CA GLN A 105 -5.80 9.25 -16.63
C GLN A 105 -5.92 7.73 -16.84
N LYS A 106 -5.34 7.19 -17.89
CA LYS A 106 -5.38 5.74 -18.17
C LYS A 106 -4.69 4.91 -17.09
N GLU A 107 -3.58 5.41 -16.57
CA GLU A 107 -2.81 4.73 -15.51
C GLU A 107 -3.57 4.76 -14.17
N VAL A 108 -4.11 5.90 -13.80
CA VAL A 108 -4.92 6.04 -12.59
C VAL A 108 -6.17 5.16 -12.68
N LEU A 109 -6.87 5.18 -13.81
CA LEU A 109 -8.06 4.34 -14.04
C LEU A 109 -7.72 2.84 -13.90
N ARG A 110 -6.62 2.41 -14.50
CA ARG A 110 -6.20 1.00 -14.44
C ARG A 110 -5.96 0.53 -13.00
N TRP A 111 -5.24 1.29 -12.21
CA TRP A 111 -4.96 0.94 -10.81
C TRP A 111 -6.17 1.10 -9.91
N ALA A 112 -6.95 2.17 -10.09
CA ALA A 112 -8.18 2.38 -9.34
C ALA A 112 -9.17 1.23 -9.57
N THR A 113 -9.27 0.71 -10.79
CA THR A 113 -10.12 -0.44 -11.13
C THR A 113 -9.63 -1.72 -10.46
N LYS A 114 -8.32 -1.97 -10.43
CA LYS A 114 -7.75 -3.12 -9.71
C LYS A 114 -7.99 -3.06 -8.21
N ILE A 115 -7.84 -1.88 -7.62
CA ILE A 115 -8.12 -1.66 -6.20
C ILE A 115 -9.61 -1.88 -5.93
N ALA A 116 -10.47 -1.31 -6.75
CA ALA A 116 -11.92 -1.49 -6.61
C ALA A 116 -12.34 -2.97 -6.75
N GLN A 117 -11.72 -3.71 -7.66
CA GLN A 117 -11.99 -5.14 -7.81
C GLN A 117 -11.70 -5.92 -6.52
N ARG A 118 -10.61 -5.58 -5.84
CA ARG A 118 -10.25 -6.22 -4.57
C ARG A 118 -11.24 -5.91 -3.45
N TYR A 119 -11.64 -4.65 -3.29
CA TYR A 119 -12.39 -4.21 -2.11
C TYR A 119 -13.91 -4.17 -2.32
N MET A 120 -14.36 -3.96 -3.54
CA MET A 120 -15.79 -3.82 -3.88
C MET A 120 -16.34 -4.96 -4.75
N GLY A 121 -15.49 -5.89 -5.14
CA GLY A 121 -15.86 -7.00 -6.00
C GLY A 121 -15.82 -6.67 -7.48
N LYS A 122 -15.80 -7.74 -8.29
CA LYS A 122 -15.62 -7.66 -9.74
C LYS A 122 -16.75 -6.88 -10.44
N ASP A 123 -17.99 -7.04 -9.96
CA ASP A 123 -19.16 -6.42 -10.59
C ASP A 123 -19.20 -4.89 -10.41
N ASN A 124 -18.57 -4.38 -9.36
CA ASN A 124 -18.51 -2.96 -9.04
C ASN A 124 -17.19 -2.29 -9.45
N ALA A 125 -16.22 -3.07 -9.93
CA ALA A 125 -14.85 -2.59 -10.15
C ALA A 125 -14.78 -1.44 -11.15
N GLU A 126 -15.53 -1.52 -12.25
CA GLU A 126 -15.51 -0.50 -13.31
C GLU A 126 -16.07 0.83 -12.82
N GLU A 127 -17.21 0.81 -12.13
CA GLU A 127 -17.86 2.02 -11.61
C GLU A 127 -16.98 2.72 -10.57
N TYR A 128 -16.49 1.99 -9.57
CA TYR A 128 -15.60 2.54 -8.55
C TYR A 128 -14.24 2.95 -9.12
N GLY A 129 -13.74 2.24 -10.12
CA GLY A 129 -12.52 2.60 -10.82
C GLY A 129 -12.64 3.95 -11.53
N LYS A 130 -13.72 4.19 -12.24
CA LYS A 130 -14.03 5.49 -12.87
C LYS A 130 -14.14 6.60 -11.85
N ARG A 131 -14.92 6.40 -10.79
CA ARG A 131 -15.08 7.36 -9.69
C ARG A 131 -13.73 7.73 -9.04
N ASN A 132 -12.85 6.75 -8.85
CA ASN A 132 -11.58 6.92 -8.16
C ASN A 132 -10.41 7.24 -9.12
N SER A 133 -10.70 7.63 -10.35
CA SER A 133 -9.70 8.03 -11.37
C SER A 133 -9.97 9.39 -12.00
N GLU A 134 -10.92 10.15 -11.46
CA GLU A 134 -11.23 11.51 -11.93
C GLU A 134 -10.05 12.45 -11.72
N GLU A 135 -10.05 13.57 -12.43
CA GLU A 135 -9.05 14.63 -12.27
C GLU A 135 -8.97 15.07 -10.79
N GLY A 136 -7.75 15.26 -10.30
CA GLY A 136 -7.51 15.53 -8.88
C GLY A 136 -7.23 14.27 -8.05
N LEU A 137 -7.43 13.07 -8.62
CA LEU A 137 -7.04 11.81 -8.00
C LEU A 137 -5.69 11.37 -8.55
N VAL A 138 -4.79 10.98 -7.66
CA VAL A 138 -3.41 10.65 -7.99
C VAL A 138 -3.04 9.24 -7.52
N LEU A 139 -2.10 8.64 -8.22
CA LEU A 139 -1.44 7.41 -7.77
C LEU A 139 -0.33 7.73 -6.78
N VAL A 140 -0.30 6.98 -5.70
CA VAL A 140 0.80 6.94 -4.76
C VAL A 140 1.46 5.57 -4.85
N ARG A 141 2.75 5.55 -5.06
CA ARG A 141 3.58 4.35 -5.09
C ARG A 141 4.48 4.34 -3.88
N ILE A 142 4.35 3.30 -3.05
CA ILE A 142 5.20 3.10 -1.87
C ILE A 142 6.24 2.03 -2.21
N LYS A 143 7.49 2.41 -2.11
CA LYS A 143 8.62 1.50 -2.27
C LYS A 143 9.07 0.98 -0.91
N PRO A 144 8.92 -0.33 -0.64
CA PRO A 144 9.38 -0.91 0.62
C PRO A 144 10.89 -0.78 0.81
N ARG A 145 11.30 -0.40 2.02
CA ARG A 145 12.71 -0.31 2.44
C ARG A 145 13.03 -1.35 3.50
N ARG A 146 12.14 -1.52 4.47
CA ARG A 146 12.25 -2.48 5.57
C ARG A 146 10.89 -3.06 5.86
N ILE A 147 10.84 -4.33 6.28
CA ILE A 147 9.61 -5.04 6.60
C ILE A 147 9.76 -5.69 7.97
N LEU A 148 8.74 -5.53 8.80
CA LEU A 148 8.51 -6.28 10.01
C LEU A 148 7.26 -7.13 9.80
N ALA A 149 7.37 -8.45 9.96
CA ALA A 149 6.25 -9.37 9.74
C ALA A 149 6.22 -10.46 10.79
N GLU A 150 5.09 -10.60 11.45
CA GLU A 150 4.87 -11.64 12.45
C GLU A 150 3.57 -12.37 12.13
N LYS A 151 3.54 -13.67 12.38
CA LYS A 151 2.36 -14.52 12.21
C LYS A 151 2.07 -15.28 13.49
N ASP A 152 0.81 -15.64 13.64
CA ASP A 152 0.35 -16.52 14.73
C ASP A 152 0.76 -16.01 16.13
N ILE A 153 0.63 -14.68 16.34
CA ILE A 153 1.16 -13.98 17.54
C ILE A 153 0.56 -14.52 18.82
N ALA A 154 -0.69 -14.95 18.78
CA ALA A 154 -1.40 -15.50 19.94
C ALA A 154 -1.42 -17.05 19.97
N SER A 155 -0.57 -17.71 19.19
CA SER A 155 -0.42 -19.16 19.28
C SER A 155 0.33 -19.56 20.54
N TRP A 156 -0.14 -20.64 21.19
CA TRP A 156 0.56 -21.32 22.28
C TRP A 156 1.26 -22.53 21.66
N ASP A 157 2.56 -22.47 21.51
CA ASP A 157 3.41 -23.62 21.12
C ASP A 157 3.91 -24.35 22.36
#